data_ee29f4c00f8c96a17a04f888c735d313
#
_entry.id   ee29f4c00f8c96a17a04f888c735d313
#
_cell.length_a   1.000
_cell.length_b   1.000
_cell.length_c   1.000
_cell.angle_alpha   90.00
_cell.angle_beta   90.00
_cell.angle_gamma   90.00
#
_symmetry.space_group_name_H-M   'P 1'
#
loop_
_entity.id
_entity.type
_entity.pdbx_description
1 polymer ?
#
loop_
_entity_poly.entity_id
_entity_poly.type
_entity_poly.pdbx_seq_one_letter_code
_entity_poly.pdbx_strand_id
1 'polypeptide(L)'
;LARAPFAVRKELCVSNVPERLRNLSQFEYYNTAIALRVEVTKLVTSSAVPKSYRFVFATQMAETARSVVFNIVKSDAFYPNSAENVAARKRFLTLAVADCEQLYQDMQCMLAMGLPVKVSRLDCVSEMIDREIKLLKGARNGVKLIGKG
;
A
#
# COMPACT_ATOMS: atom_id res chain seq x y z
N LEU A 1 -17.14 16.54 -11.08
CA LEU A 1 -17.60 16.77 -9.72
C LEU A 1 -16.70 16.10 -8.69
N ALA A 2 -16.30 14.85 -8.92
CA ALA A 2 -15.41 14.13 -8.01
C ALA A 2 -14.02 14.78 -7.92
N ARG A 3 -13.59 15.47 -8.95
CA ARG A 3 -12.28 16.14 -8.97
C ARG A 3 -12.26 17.42 -8.16
N ALA A 4 -13.36 18.15 -8.10
CA ALA A 4 -13.41 19.42 -7.39
C ALA A 4 -13.10 19.25 -5.89
N PRO A 5 -13.70 18.31 -5.17
CA PRO A 5 -13.35 18.09 -3.76
C PRO A 5 -11.89 17.70 -3.58
N PHE A 6 -11.34 16.91 -4.50
CA PHE A 6 -9.95 16.50 -4.43
C PHE A 6 -9.00 17.68 -4.66
N ALA A 7 -9.28 18.52 -5.65
CA ALA A 7 -8.47 19.69 -5.93
C ALA A 7 -8.50 20.67 -4.76
N VAL A 8 -9.67 20.94 -4.20
CA VAL A 8 -9.84 21.81 -3.03
C VAL A 8 -9.05 21.26 -1.85
N ARG A 9 -9.15 19.94 -1.63
CA ARG A 9 -8.40 19.30 -0.55
C ARG A 9 -6.89 19.45 -0.74
N LYS A 10 -6.42 19.33 -1.97
CA LYS A 10 -5.01 19.49 -2.28
C LYS A 10 -4.54 20.93 -2.01
N GLU A 11 -5.34 21.90 -2.41
CA GLU A 11 -5.02 23.30 -2.16
C GLU A 11 -5.01 23.64 -0.68
N LEU A 12 -6.00 23.14 0.07
CA LEU A 12 -6.06 23.34 1.51
C LEU A 12 -4.85 22.70 2.21
N CYS A 13 -4.43 21.53 1.75
CA CYS A 13 -3.26 20.87 2.31
C CYS A 13 -1.97 21.67 2.05
N VAL A 14 -1.88 22.34 0.91
CA VAL A 14 -0.68 23.10 0.55
C VAL A 14 -0.39 24.22 1.54
N SER A 15 -1.42 24.83 2.12
CA SER A 15 -1.24 25.97 3.01
C SER A 15 -0.76 25.61 4.41
N ASN A 16 -1.07 24.40 4.90
CA ASN A 16 -0.87 24.03 6.30
C ASN A 16 0.06 22.82 6.53
N VAL A 17 0.51 22.18 5.46
CA VAL A 17 1.33 20.96 5.57
C VAL A 17 2.74 21.27 5.07
N PRO A 18 3.80 20.83 5.80
CA PRO A 18 5.18 21.00 5.33
C PRO A 18 5.36 20.45 3.91
N GLU A 19 6.17 21.14 3.12
CA GLU A 19 6.36 20.81 1.70
C GLU A 19 6.71 19.34 1.48
N ARG A 20 7.62 18.80 2.30
CA ARG A 20 8.03 17.40 2.21
C ARG A 20 6.90 16.40 2.45
N LEU A 21 5.82 16.82 3.11
CA LEU A 21 4.66 15.98 3.36
C LEU A 21 3.53 16.19 2.35
N ARG A 22 3.60 17.30 1.60
CA ARG A 22 2.61 17.60 0.55
C ARG A 22 2.86 16.81 -0.70
N ASN A 23 4.14 16.59 -1.00
CA ASN A 23 4.55 15.93 -2.25
C ASN A 23 4.75 14.44 -2.01
N LEU A 24 3.91 13.65 -2.64
CA LEU A 24 4.13 12.21 -2.70
C LEU A 24 5.29 11.92 -3.66
N SER A 25 5.80 10.70 -3.58
CA SER A 25 6.85 10.26 -4.49
C SER A 25 6.41 10.38 -5.95
N GLN A 26 7.36 10.56 -6.85
CA GLN A 26 7.11 10.44 -8.28
C GLN A 26 6.80 9.01 -8.71
N PHE A 27 7.08 8.02 -7.86
CA PHE A 27 6.84 6.62 -8.17
C PHE A 27 5.42 6.23 -7.83
N GLU A 28 4.71 5.73 -8.84
CA GLU A 28 3.31 5.37 -8.72
C GLU A 28 3.09 4.24 -7.70
N TYR A 29 4.00 3.25 -7.66
CA TYR A 29 3.87 2.15 -6.71
C TYR A 29 3.93 2.61 -5.25
N TYR A 30 4.67 3.65 -4.95
CA TYR A 30 4.70 4.22 -3.60
C TYR A 30 3.37 4.92 -3.29
N ASN A 31 2.90 5.76 -4.20
CA ASN A 31 1.66 6.51 -4.01
C ASN A 31 0.45 5.60 -3.89
N THR A 32 0.42 4.53 -4.68
CA THR A 32 -0.64 3.53 -4.63
C THR A 32 -0.60 2.76 -3.31
N ALA A 33 0.59 2.45 -2.79
CA ALA A 33 0.73 1.81 -1.49
C ALA A 33 0.19 2.69 -0.35
N ILE A 34 0.47 3.99 -0.39
CA ILE A 34 -0.07 4.94 0.59
C ILE A 34 -1.60 4.97 0.50
N ALA A 35 -2.15 5.07 -0.71
CA ALA A 35 -3.59 5.07 -0.92
C ALA A 35 -4.23 3.77 -0.43
N LEU A 36 -3.60 2.64 -0.72
CA LEU A 36 -4.06 1.33 -0.26
C LEU A 36 -4.08 1.27 1.28
N ARG A 37 -3.02 1.74 1.91
CA ARG A 37 -2.96 1.78 3.38
C ARG A 37 -4.10 2.63 3.96
N VAL A 38 -4.39 3.77 3.35
CA VAL A 38 -5.50 4.64 3.79
C VAL A 38 -6.83 3.90 3.67
N GLU A 39 -7.08 3.25 2.55
CA GLU A 39 -8.36 2.56 2.32
C GLU A 39 -8.52 1.34 3.24
N VAL A 40 -7.46 0.57 3.46
CA VAL A 40 -7.49 -0.55 4.40
C VAL A 40 -7.75 -0.04 5.82
N THR A 41 -7.09 1.03 6.23
CA THR A 41 -7.29 1.62 7.55
C THR A 41 -8.75 2.07 7.75
N LYS A 42 -9.32 2.74 6.74
CA LYS A 42 -10.73 3.13 6.78
C LYS A 42 -11.66 1.93 6.86
N LEU A 43 -11.36 0.87 6.13
CA LEU A 43 -12.17 -0.35 6.14
C LEU A 43 -12.18 -0.98 7.53
N VAL A 44 -11.01 -1.19 8.13
CA VAL A 44 -10.90 -1.93 9.39
C VAL A 44 -11.30 -1.10 10.61
N THR A 45 -11.37 0.23 10.48
CA THR A 45 -11.86 1.10 11.55
C THR A 45 -13.35 1.44 11.40
N SER A 46 -13.99 0.94 10.36
CA SER A 46 -15.41 1.12 10.13
C SER A 46 -16.23 0.07 10.87
N SER A 47 -17.57 0.23 10.82
CA SER A 47 -18.50 -0.75 11.41
C SER A 47 -18.46 -2.11 10.68
N ALA A 48 -17.79 -2.20 9.54
CA ALA A 48 -17.62 -3.45 8.82
C ALA A 48 -16.82 -4.48 9.62
N VAL A 49 -15.95 -4.02 10.52
CA VAL A 49 -15.21 -4.89 11.42
C VAL A 49 -15.67 -4.63 12.86
N PRO A 50 -16.54 -5.49 13.43
CA PRO A 50 -17.01 -5.32 14.79
C PRO A 50 -15.87 -5.32 15.80
N LYS A 51 -16.09 -4.68 16.95
CA LYS A 51 -15.07 -4.55 18.00
C LYS A 51 -14.48 -5.88 18.45
N SER A 52 -15.29 -6.94 18.46
CA SER A 52 -14.84 -8.28 18.84
C SER A 52 -13.76 -8.86 17.90
N TYR A 53 -13.67 -8.33 16.68
CA TYR A 53 -12.68 -8.77 15.69
C TYR A 53 -11.50 -7.82 15.55
N ARG A 54 -11.40 -6.81 16.44
CA ARG A 54 -10.37 -5.78 16.33
C ARG A 54 -8.97 -6.36 16.30
N PHE A 55 -8.64 -7.26 17.21
CA PHE A 55 -7.30 -7.83 17.31
C PHE A 55 -7.05 -8.95 16.30
N VAL A 56 -8.12 -9.56 15.79
CA VAL A 56 -8.01 -10.69 14.85
C VAL A 56 -7.90 -10.21 13.42
N PHE A 57 -8.57 -9.11 13.08
CA PHE A 57 -8.57 -8.59 11.70
C PHE A 57 -8.06 -7.16 11.61
N ALA A 58 -8.65 -6.23 12.37
CA ALA A 58 -8.37 -4.81 12.16
C ALA A 58 -6.91 -4.47 12.38
N THR A 59 -6.34 -4.84 13.51
CA THR A 59 -4.94 -4.55 13.83
C THR A 59 -4.00 -5.21 12.85
N GLN A 60 -4.21 -6.48 12.56
CA GLN A 60 -3.34 -7.24 11.67
C GLN A 60 -3.37 -6.70 10.24
N MET A 61 -4.55 -6.40 9.72
CA MET A 61 -4.69 -5.85 8.37
C MET A 61 -4.06 -4.46 8.26
N ALA A 62 -4.25 -3.61 9.27
CA ALA A 62 -3.64 -2.29 9.31
C ALA A 62 -2.11 -2.39 9.33
N GLU A 63 -1.56 -3.34 10.08
CA GLU A 63 -0.12 -3.58 10.13
C GLU A 63 0.40 -4.10 8.80
N THR A 64 -0.33 -5.02 8.15
CA THR A 64 0.06 -5.55 6.83
C THR A 64 0.07 -4.43 5.79
N ALA A 65 -0.94 -3.58 5.78
CA ALA A 65 -0.99 -2.44 4.86
C ALA A 65 0.17 -1.47 5.11
N ARG A 66 0.52 -1.24 6.37
CA ARG A 66 1.70 -0.46 6.73
C ARG A 66 2.98 -1.12 6.24
N SER A 67 3.04 -2.44 6.33
CA SER A 67 4.21 -3.22 5.90
C SER A 67 4.45 -3.13 4.41
N VAL A 68 3.42 -3.04 3.58
CA VAL A 68 3.59 -2.79 2.13
C VAL A 68 4.43 -1.53 1.93
N VAL A 69 4.03 -0.43 2.55
CA VAL A 69 4.75 0.85 2.44
C VAL A 69 6.16 0.71 3.01
N PHE A 70 6.30 0.07 4.16
CA PHE A 70 7.58 -0.08 4.84
C PHE A 70 8.57 -0.88 4.00
N ASN A 71 8.14 -1.95 3.37
CA ASN A 71 9.00 -2.74 2.48
C ASN A 71 9.45 -1.94 1.25
N ILE A 72 8.59 -1.06 0.73
CA ILE A 72 8.98 -0.15 -0.35
C ILE A 72 10.08 0.81 0.15
N VAL A 73 9.88 1.39 1.32
CA VAL A 73 10.88 2.29 1.93
C VAL A 73 12.21 1.56 2.14
N LYS A 74 12.15 0.31 2.61
CA LYS A 74 13.36 -0.51 2.78
C LYS A 74 14.06 -0.77 1.45
N SER A 75 13.28 -1.04 0.39
CA SER A 75 13.87 -1.26 -0.93
C SER A 75 14.63 -0.03 -1.41
N ASP A 76 14.10 1.16 -1.14
CA ASP A 76 14.71 2.42 -1.55
C ASP A 76 16.02 2.71 -0.79
N ALA A 77 16.22 2.11 0.37
CA ALA A 77 17.45 2.24 1.13
C ALA A 77 18.65 1.59 0.43
N PHE A 78 18.39 0.68 -0.52
CA PHE A 78 19.43 -0.03 -1.25
C PHE A 78 19.56 0.54 -2.66
N TYR A 79 20.49 1.48 -2.83
CA TYR A 79 20.80 2.01 -4.16
C TYR A 79 21.45 0.91 -4.98
N PRO A 80 20.99 0.64 -6.21
CA PRO A 80 21.41 -0.54 -6.96
C PRO A 80 22.79 -0.37 -7.64
N ASN A 81 23.81 -0.06 -6.84
CA ASN A 81 25.18 0.13 -7.30
C ASN A 81 26.07 -1.11 -7.11
N SER A 82 25.51 -2.19 -6.60
CA SER A 82 26.18 -3.48 -6.44
C SER A 82 25.19 -4.61 -6.64
N ALA A 83 25.68 -5.81 -6.95
CA ALA A 83 24.83 -6.98 -7.09
C ALA A 83 24.06 -7.28 -5.80
N GLU A 84 24.69 -7.08 -4.66
CA GLU A 84 24.05 -7.27 -3.35
C GLU A 84 22.89 -6.30 -3.13
N ASN A 85 23.09 -5.03 -3.47
CA ASN A 85 22.04 -4.02 -3.33
C ASN A 85 20.88 -4.26 -4.30
N VAL A 86 21.17 -4.70 -5.52
CA VAL A 86 20.14 -5.09 -6.47
C VAL A 86 19.29 -6.22 -5.90
N ALA A 87 19.95 -7.26 -5.36
CA ALA A 87 19.24 -8.40 -4.77
C ALA A 87 18.41 -7.97 -3.55
N ALA A 88 18.96 -7.13 -2.69
CA ALA A 88 18.24 -6.64 -1.51
C ALA A 88 17.01 -5.82 -1.91
N ARG A 89 17.17 -4.91 -2.86
CA ARG A 89 16.08 -4.08 -3.37
C ARG A 89 14.95 -4.94 -3.93
N LYS A 90 15.28 -5.92 -4.75
CA LYS A 90 14.30 -6.87 -5.31
C LYS A 90 13.61 -7.68 -4.22
N ARG A 91 14.34 -8.08 -3.21
CA ARG A 91 13.78 -8.84 -2.08
C ARG A 91 12.71 -8.04 -1.35
N PHE A 92 12.98 -6.79 -1.01
CA PHE A 92 12.00 -5.97 -0.29
C PHE A 92 10.79 -5.65 -1.16
N LEU A 93 10.96 -5.46 -2.46
CA LEU A 93 9.80 -5.31 -3.36
C LEU A 93 8.98 -6.60 -3.42
N THR A 94 9.62 -7.75 -3.39
CA THR A 94 8.92 -9.05 -3.32
C THR A 94 8.16 -9.20 -2.02
N LEU A 95 8.73 -8.76 -0.90
CA LEU A 95 8.04 -8.78 0.40
C LEU A 95 6.82 -7.87 0.40
N ALA A 96 6.92 -6.70 -0.26
CA ALA A 96 5.76 -5.83 -0.43
C ALA A 96 4.65 -6.50 -1.23
N VAL A 97 5.00 -7.24 -2.28
CA VAL A 97 4.02 -8.05 -3.04
C VAL A 97 3.38 -9.10 -2.13
N ALA A 98 4.18 -9.76 -1.31
CA ALA A 98 3.66 -10.77 -0.38
C ALA A 98 2.68 -10.16 0.64
N ASP A 99 2.96 -8.95 1.11
CA ASP A 99 2.03 -8.24 2.00
C ASP A 99 0.70 -7.93 1.30
N CYS A 100 0.74 -7.55 0.02
CA CYS A 100 -0.46 -7.34 -0.77
C CYS A 100 -1.28 -8.63 -0.90
N GLU A 101 -0.62 -9.75 -1.15
CA GLU A 101 -1.26 -11.06 -1.21
C GLU A 101 -1.89 -11.42 0.14
N GLN A 102 -1.22 -11.08 1.25
CA GLN A 102 -1.75 -11.30 2.59
C GLN A 102 -3.04 -10.51 2.83
N LEU A 103 -3.11 -9.27 2.37
CA LEU A 103 -4.34 -8.48 2.46
C LEU A 103 -5.49 -9.16 1.70
N TYR A 104 -5.20 -9.73 0.56
CA TYR A 104 -6.18 -10.51 -0.20
C TYR A 104 -6.74 -11.66 0.62
N GLN A 105 -5.85 -12.43 1.23
CA GLN A 105 -6.24 -13.54 2.07
C GLN A 105 -7.10 -13.10 3.25
N ASP A 106 -6.71 -12.00 3.89
CA ASP A 106 -7.48 -11.45 5.02
C ASP A 106 -8.91 -11.09 4.59
N MET A 107 -9.05 -10.48 3.42
CA MET A 107 -10.37 -10.13 2.89
C MET A 107 -11.21 -11.37 2.57
N GLN A 108 -10.60 -12.40 2.02
CA GLN A 108 -11.27 -13.68 1.78
C GLN A 108 -11.77 -14.28 3.09
N CYS A 109 -10.95 -14.21 4.13
CA CYS A 109 -11.31 -14.69 5.45
C CYS A 109 -12.47 -13.89 6.06
N MET A 110 -12.45 -12.58 5.90
CA MET A 110 -13.54 -11.71 6.36
C MET A 110 -14.87 -12.12 5.73
N LEU A 111 -14.87 -12.37 4.42
CA LEU A 111 -16.06 -12.83 3.71
C LEU A 111 -16.53 -14.20 4.19
N ALA A 112 -15.61 -15.13 4.36
CA ALA A 112 -15.92 -16.49 4.82
C ALA A 112 -16.51 -16.49 6.22
N MET A 113 -16.11 -15.56 7.06
CA MET A 113 -16.63 -15.41 8.42
C MET A 113 -17.96 -14.65 8.47
N GLY A 114 -18.41 -14.12 7.34
CA GLY A 114 -19.69 -13.40 7.28
C GLY A 114 -19.67 -12.04 7.95
N LEU A 115 -18.53 -11.36 7.98
CA LEU A 115 -18.49 -10.00 8.51
C LEU A 115 -19.35 -9.05 7.66
N PRO A 116 -19.95 -8.01 8.27
CA PRO A 116 -20.86 -7.10 7.56
C PRO A 116 -20.12 -6.10 6.66
N VAL A 117 -19.33 -6.62 5.72
CA VAL A 117 -18.57 -5.81 4.78
C VAL A 117 -19.30 -5.76 3.45
N LYS A 118 -19.46 -4.56 2.91
CA LYS A 118 -20.07 -4.41 1.59
C LYS A 118 -19.11 -4.96 0.52
N VAL A 119 -19.66 -5.81 -0.36
CA VAL A 119 -18.88 -6.40 -1.45
C VAL A 119 -18.24 -5.32 -2.33
N SER A 120 -18.99 -4.24 -2.63
CA SER A 120 -18.47 -3.14 -3.42
C SER A 120 -17.22 -2.49 -2.80
N ARG A 121 -17.17 -2.44 -1.48
CA ARG A 121 -16.01 -1.90 -0.77
C ARG A 121 -14.79 -2.81 -0.90
N LEU A 122 -15.00 -4.10 -0.77
CA LEU A 122 -13.95 -5.08 -0.96
C LEU A 122 -13.46 -5.11 -2.40
N ASP A 123 -14.36 -4.96 -3.38
CA ASP A 123 -13.97 -4.86 -4.78
C ASP A 123 -13.04 -3.68 -5.02
N CYS A 124 -13.38 -2.53 -4.46
CA CYS A 124 -12.54 -1.33 -4.59
C CYS A 124 -11.14 -1.57 -4.02
N VAL A 125 -11.04 -2.14 -2.83
CA VAL A 125 -9.75 -2.44 -2.19
C VAL A 125 -8.99 -3.50 -2.99
N SER A 126 -9.68 -4.53 -3.48
CA SER A 126 -9.03 -5.59 -4.26
C SER A 126 -8.46 -5.07 -5.58
N GLU A 127 -9.14 -4.14 -6.24
CA GLU A 127 -8.60 -3.49 -7.43
C GLU A 127 -7.31 -2.72 -7.13
N MET A 128 -7.28 -2.03 -5.99
CA MET A 128 -6.07 -1.32 -5.56
C MET A 128 -4.93 -2.29 -5.27
N ILE A 129 -5.23 -3.42 -4.65
CA ILE A 129 -4.24 -4.47 -4.37
C ILE A 129 -3.69 -5.02 -5.69
N ASP A 130 -4.55 -5.35 -6.64
CA ASP A 130 -4.14 -5.86 -7.95
C ASP A 130 -3.22 -4.88 -8.67
N ARG A 131 -3.59 -3.61 -8.66
CA ARG A 131 -2.79 -2.56 -9.26
C ARG A 131 -1.43 -2.45 -8.59
N GLU A 132 -1.40 -2.47 -7.27
CA GLU A 132 -0.14 -2.35 -6.53
C GLU A 132 0.77 -3.55 -6.79
N ILE A 133 0.24 -4.76 -6.80
CA ILE A 133 1.02 -5.96 -7.13
C ILE A 133 1.66 -5.83 -8.50
N LYS A 134 0.89 -5.37 -9.49
CA LYS A 134 1.41 -5.18 -10.84
C LYS A 134 2.52 -4.13 -10.88
N LEU A 135 2.33 -3.01 -10.21
CA LEU A 135 3.32 -1.93 -10.13
C LEU A 135 4.59 -2.40 -9.42
N LEU A 136 4.46 -3.11 -8.31
CA LEU A 136 5.59 -3.63 -7.55
C LEU A 136 6.38 -4.66 -8.34
N LYS A 137 5.71 -5.57 -9.03
CA LYS A 137 6.38 -6.55 -9.89
C LYS A 137 7.11 -5.87 -11.03
N GLY A 138 6.51 -4.84 -11.62
CA GLY A 138 7.16 -4.04 -12.65
C GLY A 138 8.40 -3.33 -12.12
N ALA A 139 8.31 -2.71 -10.97
CA ALA A 139 9.44 -2.04 -10.32
C ALA A 139 10.55 -3.04 -9.98
N ARG A 140 10.19 -4.20 -9.44
CA ARG A 140 11.15 -5.25 -9.11
C ARG A 140 11.90 -5.75 -10.34
N ASN A 141 11.18 -6.02 -11.42
CA ASN A 141 11.77 -6.53 -12.66
C ASN A 141 12.62 -5.46 -13.35
N GLY A 142 12.36 -4.19 -13.09
CA GLY A 142 13.11 -3.07 -13.64
C GLY A 142 14.36 -2.71 -12.85
N VAL A 143 14.61 -3.32 -11.70
CA VAL A 143 15.82 -3.04 -10.92
C VAL A 143 17.03 -3.59 -11.65
N LYS A 144 17.97 -2.71 -11.97
CA LYS A 144 19.20 -3.05 -12.71
C LYS A 144 20.39 -2.41 -12.03
N LEU A 145 21.55 -3.04 -12.19
CA LEU A 145 22.80 -2.50 -11.71
C LEU A 145 23.07 -1.14 -12.37
N ILE A 146 23.29 -0.11 -11.56
CA ILE A 146 23.57 1.25 -12.01
C ILE A 146 25.00 1.60 -11.62
N GLY A 147 25.65 2.34 -12.48
CA GLY A 147 27.00 2.82 -12.19
C GLY A 147 27.95 1.65 -12.08
N LYS A 148 28.33 1.17 -13.19
CA LYS A 148 29.31 0.15 -13.26
C LYS A 148 30.61 0.61 -12.60
N GLY A 149 30.93 -0.02 -11.52
CA GLY A 149 32.18 0.23 -10.82
C GLY A 149 33.37 -0.12 -11.66
#